data_623c6f6423279478f0feca78d3f5eec1
#
_entry.id   623c6f6423279478f0feca78d3f5eec1
#
_cell.length_a   1.000
_cell.length_b   1.000
_cell.length_c   1.000
_cell.angle_alpha   90.00
_cell.angle_beta   90.00
_cell.angle_gamma   90.00
#
_symmetry.space_group_name_H-M   'P 1'
#
loop_
_entity.id
_entity.type
_entity.pdbx_description
1 polymer ?
#
loop_
_entity_poly.entity_id
_entity_poly.type
_entity_poly.pdbx_seq_one_letter_code
_entity_poly.pdbx_strand_id
1 'polypeptide(L)'
;SVDCSMLCYGGNGVDGAAGTYNQFFQPLNDGGVMAKYDVYGIGNALVDMEYEVEVADLEALGIDKGVMTLVDEEQQLKMMAHLAAHPHQRSSGGSAANSMIAVSQFGGASFYSCKVAGDDLGHFYMKDLLEGGVDTNHHTEKETGHTGRCVVLVTPDSDRTLCTFLGISGGLSSKELVEDALRDSTYFYMEGYLVTSDTARQACIEAKRIAEAAGVKTALSLS
;
A
#
# COMPACT_ATOMS: atom_id res chain seq x y z
N SER A 1 -19.14 5.70 8.73
CA SER A 1 -18.31 4.82 7.92
C SER A 1 -18.22 5.43 6.52
N VAL A 2 -17.09 6.03 6.21
CA VAL A 2 -16.79 6.49 4.84
C VAL A 2 -16.23 5.27 4.13
N ASP A 3 -16.97 4.79 3.12
CA ASP A 3 -16.61 3.67 2.30
C ASP A 3 -15.38 4.04 1.44
N CYS A 4 -14.23 3.48 1.79
CA CYS A 4 -12.96 3.71 1.10
C CYS A 4 -12.84 2.91 -0.22
N SER A 5 -13.88 2.17 -0.61
CA SER A 5 -13.88 1.27 -1.78
C SER A 5 -14.01 1.99 -3.14
N MET A 6 -14.16 3.33 -3.16
CA MET A 6 -14.50 4.08 -4.37
C MET A 6 -13.31 4.72 -5.10
N LEU A 7 -12.05 4.47 -4.70
CA LEU A 7 -10.88 5.15 -5.27
C LEU A 7 -9.96 4.28 -6.13
N CYS A 8 -10.34 3.04 -6.45
CA CYS A 8 -9.56 2.17 -7.33
C CYS A 8 -10.24 1.96 -8.69
N TYR A 9 -10.46 3.03 -9.48
CA TYR A 9 -10.83 2.89 -10.90
C TYR A 9 -9.73 3.52 -11.76
N GLY A 10 -8.84 2.67 -12.24
CA GLY A 10 -8.01 2.98 -13.40
C GLY A 10 -8.88 2.93 -14.65
N GLY A 11 -9.24 4.07 -15.20
CA GLY A 11 -10.02 4.20 -16.42
C GLY A 11 -9.62 5.44 -17.20
N ASN A 12 -9.14 5.26 -18.41
CA ASN A 12 -8.73 6.23 -19.40
C ASN A 12 -9.63 7.47 -19.48
N GLY A 13 -9.02 8.64 -19.41
CA GLY A 13 -9.46 9.87 -20.09
C GLY A 13 -10.41 10.74 -19.30
N VAL A 14 -9.87 11.68 -18.54
CA VAL A 14 -10.51 12.98 -18.29
C VAL A 14 -9.45 14.09 -18.39
N ASP A 15 -9.20 14.54 -19.60
CA ASP A 15 -8.64 15.87 -19.85
C ASP A 15 -9.69 16.91 -19.39
N GLY A 16 -9.50 17.55 -18.27
CA GLY A 16 -10.37 18.65 -17.84
C GLY A 16 -10.47 18.95 -16.35
N ALA A 17 -10.07 18.03 -15.47
CA ALA A 17 -10.24 18.22 -14.02
C ALA A 17 -8.98 18.74 -13.29
N ALA A 18 -7.83 18.83 -13.94
CA ALA A 18 -6.56 19.23 -13.31
C ALA A 18 -6.55 20.67 -12.74
N GLY A 19 -7.50 21.50 -13.13
CA GLY A 19 -7.55 22.92 -12.71
C GLY A 19 -8.21 23.18 -11.35
N THR A 20 -9.00 22.24 -10.82
CA THR A 20 -9.85 22.52 -9.65
C THR A 20 -9.33 21.91 -8.34
N TYR A 21 -8.43 20.92 -8.41
CA TYR A 21 -7.93 20.22 -7.22
C TYR A 21 -6.70 20.85 -6.58
N ASN A 22 -6.01 21.77 -7.27
CA ASN A 22 -4.83 22.48 -6.77
C ASN A 22 -5.13 23.44 -5.58
N GLN A 23 -6.39 23.55 -5.14
CA GLN A 23 -6.76 24.38 -3.99
C GLN A 23 -6.66 23.67 -2.63
N PHE A 24 -6.56 22.33 -2.61
CA PHE A 24 -6.51 21.58 -1.36
C PHE A 24 -5.10 21.49 -0.75
N PHE A 25 -4.06 21.59 -1.56
CA PHE A 25 -2.67 21.65 -1.12
C PHE A 25 -2.07 23.04 -1.40
N GLN A 26 -2.63 24.08 -0.79
CA GLN A 26 -1.92 25.34 -0.74
C GLN A 26 -0.79 25.24 0.28
N PRO A 27 0.47 25.49 -0.09
CA PRO A 27 1.55 25.54 0.88
C PRO A 27 1.21 26.60 1.92
N LEU A 28 1.25 26.24 3.19
CA LEU A 28 1.20 27.21 4.27
C LEU A 28 2.46 28.08 4.12
N ASN A 29 2.27 29.30 3.67
CA ASN A 29 3.34 30.25 3.34
C ASN A 29 3.85 30.89 4.64
N ASP A 30 4.62 30.13 5.42
CA ASP A 30 5.32 30.62 6.61
C ASP A 30 6.83 30.86 6.37
N GLY A 31 7.25 31.00 5.10
CA GLY A 31 8.63 31.41 4.76
C GLY A 31 9.72 30.37 5.01
N GLY A 32 9.32 29.14 5.33
CA GLY A 32 10.23 27.98 5.49
C GLY A 32 10.61 27.37 4.14
N VAL A 33 11.73 26.64 4.12
CA VAL A 33 12.08 25.76 3.01
C VAL A 33 10.97 24.71 2.90
N MET A 34 10.31 24.62 1.74
CA MET A 34 9.27 23.64 1.51
C MET A 34 9.89 22.23 1.52
N ALA A 35 9.31 21.34 2.30
CA ALA A 35 9.70 19.93 2.28
C ALA A 35 9.48 19.33 0.89
N LYS A 36 10.35 18.42 0.48
CA LYS A 36 10.25 17.73 -0.81
C LYS A 36 8.98 16.88 -0.91
N TYR A 37 8.56 16.27 0.22
CA TYR A 37 7.38 15.44 0.28
C TYR A 37 6.34 16.00 1.24
N ASP A 38 5.08 15.98 0.83
CA ASP A 38 3.96 16.27 1.72
C ASP A 38 3.77 15.14 2.73
N VAL A 39 3.91 13.88 2.28
CA VAL A 39 3.74 12.71 3.14
C VAL A 39 4.81 11.64 2.84
N TYR A 40 5.45 11.16 3.90
CA TYR A 40 6.24 9.93 3.89
C TYR A 40 5.46 8.83 4.58
N GLY A 41 5.13 7.75 3.86
CA GLY A 41 4.39 6.60 4.37
C GLY A 41 5.27 5.39 4.62
N ILE A 42 4.87 4.56 5.59
CA ILE A 42 5.43 3.23 5.83
C ILE A 42 4.30 2.23 6.02
N GLY A 43 4.40 1.06 5.35
CA GLY A 43 3.36 0.03 5.42
C GLY A 43 3.70 -1.25 4.68
N ASN A 44 2.79 -2.21 4.72
CA ASN A 44 2.92 -3.46 4.02
C ASN A 44 2.72 -3.27 2.51
N ALA A 45 3.64 -3.84 1.73
CA ALA A 45 3.51 -3.91 0.28
C ALA A 45 2.73 -5.18 -0.11
N LEU A 46 1.57 -5.00 -0.70
CA LEU A 46 0.70 -6.09 -1.14
C LEU A 46 0.29 -5.86 -2.60
N VAL A 47 0.45 -6.87 -3.44
CA VAL A 47 -0.18 -6.84 -4.77
C VAL A 47 -1.60 -7.36 -4.61
N ASP A 48 -2.59 -6.50 -4.85
CA ASP A 48 -3.98 -6.90 -4.88
C ASP A 48 -4.27 -7.62 -6.19
N MET A 49 -4.85 -8.82 -6.08
CA MET A 49 -5.28 -9.66 -7.20
C MET A 49 -6.79 -9.86 -7.06
N GLU A 50 -7.55 -9.12 -7.86
CA GLU A 50 -9.02 -9.11 -7.78
C GLU A 50 -9.61 -10.12 -8.77
N TYR A 51 -10.45 -11.02 -8.25
CA TYR A 51 -11.16 -12.06 -8.99
C TYR A 51 -12.67 -11.92 -8.81
N GLU A 52 -13.41 -11.95 -9.90
CA GLU A 52 -14.87 -12.16 -9.85
C GLU A 52 -15.14 -13.65 -9.65
N VAL A 53 -15.91 -14.00 -8.63
CA VAL A 53 -16.17 -15.38 -8.21
C VAL A 53 -17.61 -15.57 -7.80
N GLU A 54 -18.07 -16.83 -7.82
CA GLU A 54 -19.37 -17.21 -7.24
C GLU A 54 -19.23 -17.57 -5.75
N VAL A 55 -20.33 -17.52 -5.01
CA VAL A 55 -20.33 -17.94 -3.59
C VAL A 55 -19.84 -19.38 -3.42
N ALA A 56 -20.12 -20.25 -4.40
CA ALA A 56 -19.66 -21.64 -4.41
C ALA A 56 -18.11 -21.77 -4.42
N ASP A 57 -17.39 -20.80 -4.98
CA ASP A 57 -15.93 -20.79 -4.96
C ASP A 57 -15.41 -20.54 -3.55
N LEU A 58 -16.04 -19.62 -2.79
CA LEU A 58 -15.71 -19.38 -1.39
C LEU A 58 -15.95 -20.63 -0.53
N GLU A 59 -17.07 -21.31 -0.75
CA GLU A 59 -17.40 -22.58 -0.06
C GLU A 59 -16.38 -23.67 -0.40
N ALA A 60 -16.01 -23.81 -1.67
CA ALA A 60 -15.01 -24.80 -2.12
C ALA A 60 -13.62 -24.53 -1.52
N LEU A 61 -13.27 -23.26 -1.29
CA LEU A 61 -12.02 -22.84 -0.67
C LEU A 61 -12.08 -22.84 0.86
N GLY A 62 -13.28 -22.99 1.45
CA GLY A 62 -13.48 -22.95 2.91
C GLY A 62 -13.22 -21.57 3.51
N ILE A 63 -13.59 -20.52 2.77
CA ILE A 63 -13.34 -19.11 3.14
C ILE A 63 -14.64 -18.47 3.57
N ASP A 64 -14.61 -17.80 4.71
CA ASP A 64 -15.75 -17.01 5.20
C ASP A 64 -15.90 -15.72 4.38
N LYS A 65 -17.11 -15.49 3.86
CA LYS A 65 -17.42 -14.34 3.03
C LYS A 65 -17.36 -13.01 3.81
N GLY A 66 -16.87 -11.95 3.14
CA GLY A 66 -16.91 -10.58 3.63
C GLY A 66 -15.90 -10.25 4.73
N VAL A 67 -14.89 -11.10 4.94
CA VAL A 67 -13.86 -10.91 5.96
C VAL A 67 -12.46 -10.84 5.34
N MET A 68 -11.53 -10.22 6.09
CA MET A 68 -10.10 -10.29 5.79
C MET A 68 -9.46 -11.39 6.63
N THR A 69 -8.79 -12.32 5.95
CA THR A 69 -8.09 -13.45 6.58
C THR A 69 -6.61 -13.42 6.19
N LEU A 70 -5.73 -13.55 7.17
CA LEU A 70 -4.32 -13.83 6.91
C LEU A 70 -4.17 -15.31 6.57
N VAL A 71 -3.52 -15.58 5.45
CA VAL A 71 -3.26 -16.94 4.96
C VAL A 71 -1.76 -17.20 4.85
N ASP A 72 -1.36 -18.46 4.97
CA ASP A 72 0.00 -18.87 4.68
C ASP A 72 0.22 -19.08 3.17
N GLU A 73 1.47 -19.36 2.79
CA GLU A 73 1.84 -19.53 1.39
C GLU A 73 1.14 -20.74 0.74
N GLU A 74 1.00 -21.85 1.49
CA GLU A 74 0.36 -23.07 0.98
C GLU A 74 -1.13 -22.82 0.68
N GLN A 75 -1.82 -22.16 1.61
CA GLN A 75 -3.23 -21.79 1.45
C GLN A 75 -3.40 -20.88 0.23
N GLN A 76 -2.52 -19.88 0.09
CA GLN A 76 -2.62 -18.96 -1.04
C GLN A 76 -2.34 -19.65 -2.37
N LEU A 77 -1.36 -20.55 -2.46
CA LEU A 77 -1.09 -21.32 -3.67
C LEU A 77 -2.28 -22.21 -4.06
N LYS A 78 -2.96 -22.82 -3.09
CA LYS A 78 -4.19 -23.59 -3.33
C LYS A 78 -5.30 -22.72 -3.91
N MET A 79 -5.48 -21.53 -3.35
CA MET A 79 -6.48 -20.56 -3.84
C MET A 79 -6.16 -20.12 -5.28
N MET A 80 -4.92 -19.76 -5.56
CA MET A 80 -4.50 -19.35 -6.91
C MET A 80 -4.64 -20.49 -7.92
N ALA A 81 -4.41 -21.75 -7.52
CA ALA A 81 -4.63 -22.90 -8.39
C ALA A 81 -6.13 -23.09 -8.69
N HIS A 82 -7.02 -22.92 -7.72
CA HIS A 82 -8.47 -22.97 -7.91
C HIS A 82 -8.94 -21.85 -8.86
N LEU A 83 -8.40 -20.65 -8.69
CA LEU A 83 -8.78 -19.45 -9.43
C LEU A 83 -8.05 -19.31 -10.78
N ALA A 84 -7.19 -20.25 -11.18
CA ALA A 84 -6.34 -20.12 -12.36
C ALA A 84 -7.10 -19.85 -13.68
N ALA A 85 -8.35 -20.30 -13.77
CA ALA A 85 -9.21 -20.08 -14.94
C ALA A 85 -10.00 -18.76 -14.89
N HIS A 86 -10.00 -18.06 -13.74
CA HIS A 86 -10.71 -16.81 -13.56
C HIS A 86 -9.87 -15.62 -14.05
N PRO A 87 -10.44 -14.70 -14.82
CA PRO A 87 -9.75 -13.45 -15.13
C PRO A 87 -9.52 -12.66 -13.86
N HIS A 88 -8.39 -11.97 -13.78
CA HIS A 88 -8.09 -11.13 -12.64
C HIS A 88 -7.36 -9.86 -13.06
N GLN A 89 -7.49 -8.83 -12.24
CA GLN A 89 -6.75 -7.58 -12.33
C GLN A 89 -5.71 -7.51 -11.21
N ARG A 90 -4.62 -6.79 -11.45
CA ARG A 90 -3.58 -6.55 -10.45
C ARG A 90 -3.37 -5.06 -10.26
N SER A 91 -3.17 -4.66 -9.01
CA SER A 91 -2.80 -3.29 -8.65
C SER A 91 -1.90 -3.29 -7.42
N SER A 92 -1.16 -2.22 -7.22
CA SER A 92 -0.49 -1.99 -5.94
C SER A 92 -1.54 -1.75 -4.86
N GLY A 93 -1.47 -2.55 -3.79
CA GLY A 93 -2.36 -2.48 -2.64
C GLY A 93 -1.61 -2.27 -1.33
N GLY A 94 -2.34 -2.38 -0.24
CA GLY A 94 -1.90 -2.00 1.10
C GLY A 94 -2.47 -0.64 1.52
N SER A 95 -2.98 -0.54 2.75
CA SER A 95 -3.73 0.64 3.19
C SER A 95 -2.92 1.94 3.16
N ALA A 96 -1.63 1.87 3.53
CA ALA A 96 -0.75 3.03 3.46
C ALA A 96 -0.36 3.36 2.01
N ALA A 97 -0.11 2.36 1.15
CA ALA A 97 0.19 2.59 -0.25
C ALA A 97 -0.97 3.30 -0.96
N ASN A 98 -2.21 2.86 -0.72
CA ASN A 98 -3.41 3.51 -1.25
C ASN A 98 -3.51 4.99 -0.80
N SER A 99 -3.13 5.28 0.45
CA SER A 99 -3.07 6.65 0.96
C SER A 99 -2.01 7.48 0.23
N MET A 100 -0.82 6.93 -0.03
CA MET A 100 0.25 7.63 -0.77
C MET A 100 -0.13 7.87 -2.22
N ILE A 101 -0.75 6.88 -2.88
CA ILE A 101 -1.28 7.02 -4.24
C ILE A 101 -2.34 8.14 -4.29
N ALA A 102 -3.26 8.16 -3.31
CA ALA A 102 -4.27 9.22 -3.23
C ALA A 102 -3.64 10.61 -3.07
N VAL A 103 -2.61 10.77 -2.21
CA VAL A 103 -1.87 12.03 -2.07
C VAL A 103 -1.31 12.48 -3.41
N SER A 104 -0.66 11.57 -4.16
CA SER A 104 -0.09 11.89 -5.48
C SER A 104 -1.17 12.24 -6.50
N GLN A 105 -2.29 11.52 -6.53
CA GLN A 105 -3.42 11.81 -7.42
C GLN A 105 -4.08 13.17 -7.14
N PHE A 106 -4.06 13.62 -5.89
CA PHE A 106 -4.51 14.96 -5.51
C PHE A 106 -3.46 16.06 -5.73
N GLY A 107 -2.31 15.73 -6.32
CA GLY A 107 -1.26 16.70 -6.68
C GLY A 107 -0.23 16.94 -5.58
N GLY A 108 -0.24 16.17 -4.49
CA GLY A 108 0.79 16.20 -3.47
C GLY A 108 1.99 15.33 -3.85
N ALA A 109 3.12 15.54 -3.18
CA ALA A 109 4.32 14.71 -3.30
C ALA A 109 4.34 13.66 -2.18
N SER A 110 4.42 12.37 -2.53
CA SER A 110 4.47 11.29 -1.55
C SER A 110 5.68 10.38 -1.72
N PHE A 111 6.16 9.86 -0.61
CA PHE A 111 7.19 8.83 -0.55
C PHE A 111 6.67 7.62 0.22
N TYR A 112 6.94 6.41 -0.24
CA TYR A 112 6.51 5.19 0.42
C TYR A 112 7.65 4.20 0.65
N SER A 113 7.95 3.93 1.92
CA SER A 113 8.86 2.87 2.33
C SER A 113 8.11 1.58 2.60
N CYS A 114 8.51 0.53 1.89
CA CYS A 114 7.93 -0.79 2.01
C CYS A 114 8.96 -1.88 1.67
N LYS A 115 8.60 -3.13 1.92
CA LYS A 115 9.45 -4.29 1.61
C LYS A 115 8.78 -5.18 0.57
N VAL A 116 9.48 -5.40 -0.55
CA VAL A 116 9.11 -6.34 -1.61
C VAL A 116 10.27 -7.27 -1.93
N ALA A 117 9.97 -8.45 -2.47
CA ALA A 117 10.99 -9.39 -2.97
C ALA A 117 11.54 -8.97 -4.33
N GLY A 118 12.64 -9.62 -4.73
CA GLY A 118 13.19 -9.52 -6.08
C GLY A 118 12.44 -10.40 -7.10
N ASP A 119 11.14 -10.62 -6.91
CA ASP A 119 10.27 -11.39 -7.79
C ASP A 119 9.46 -10.50 -8.76
N ASP A 120 8.72 -11.12 -9.68
CA ASP A 120 7.93 -10.40 -10.69
C ASP A 120 6.88 -9.48 -10.06
N LEU A 121 6.28 -9.91 -8.93
CA LEU A 121 5.29 -9.08 -8.22
C LEU A 121 5.94 -7.89 -7.53
N GLY A 122 7.14 -8.04 -6.98
CA GLY A 122 7.88 -6.92 -6.39
C GLY A 122 8.31 -5.90 -7.44
N HIS A 123 8.73 -6.35 -8.61
CA HIS A 123 9.02 -5.45 -9.73
C HIS A 123 7.76 -4.73 -10.23
N PHE A 124 6.65 -5.45 -10.37
CA PHE A 124 5.35 -4.87 -10.71
C PHE A 124 4.95 -3.81 -9.69
N TYR A 125 5.00 -4.13 -8.39
CA TYR A 125 4.58 -3.23 -7.31
C TYR A 125 5.33 -1.91 -7.33
N MET A 126 6.67 -1.98 -7.40
CA MET A 126 7.50 -0.77 -7.42
C MET A 126 7.26 0.08 -8.67
N LYS A 127 7.10 -0.57 -9.84
CA LYS A 127 6.80 0.12 -11.10
C LYS A 127 5.46 0.83 -11.04
N ASP A 128 4.42 0.15 -10.56
CA ASP A 128 3.06 0.66 -10.46
C ASP A 128 2.97 1.88 -9.53
N LEU A 129 3.65 1.84 -8.38
CA LEU A 129 3.76 2.99 -7.48
C LEU A 129 4.43 4.20 -8.14
N LEU A 130 5.57 3.98 -8.83
CA LEU A 130 6.30 5.04 -9.50
C LEU A 130 5.47 5.66 -10.65
N GLU A 131 4.77 4.84 -11.43
CA GLU A 131 3.84 5.29 -12.46
C GLU A 131 2.64 6.06 -11.86
N GLY A 132 2.23 5.72 -10.66
CA GLY A 132 1.23 6.44 -9.85
C GLY A 132 1.76 7.74 -9.21
N GLY A 133 3.03 8.10 -9.44
CA GLY A 133 3.65 9.33 -8.92
C GLY A 133 4.10 9.24 -7.46
N VAL A 134 4.21 8.04 -6.90
CA VAL A 134 4.71 7.80 -5.54
C VAL A 134 6.19 7.46 -5.60
N ASP A 135 7.06 8.28 -4.99
CA ASP A 135 8.47 7.92 -4.80
C ASP A 135 8.59 6.78 -3.78
N THR A 136 9.59 5.91 -3.97
CA THR A 136 9.75 4.71 -3.13
C THR A 136 11.22 4.42 -2.81
N ASN A 137 11.44 3.50 -1.87
CA ASN A 137 12.74 2.92 -1.57
C ASN A 137 13.20 1.87 -2.63
N HIS A 138 12.89 2.10 -3.92
CA HIS A 138 13.18 1.17 -5.02
C HIS A 138 14.69 0.90 -5.24
N HIS A 139 15.54 1.75 -4.70
CA HIS A 139 17.02 1.58 -4.73
C HIS A 139 17.52 0.58 -3.68
N THR A 140 16.71 0.26 -2.66
CA THR A 140 17.09 -0.70 -1.62
C THR A 140 17.26 -2.09 -2.23
N GLU A 141 18.33 -2.80 -1.84
CA GLU A 141 18.56 -4.18 -2.27
C GLU A 141 17.39 -5.06 -1.88
N LYS A 142 16.86 -5.80 -2.86
CA LYS A 142 15.72 -6.69 -2.64
C LYS A 142 16.18 -8.05 -2.18
N GLU A 143 15.61 -8.51 -1.09
CA GLU A 143 15.86 -9.84 -0.56
C GLU A 143 15.13 -10.91 -1.40
N THR A 144 15.65 -12.16 -1.34
CA THR A 144 14.96 -13.31 -1.91
C THR A 144 13.73 -13.66 -1.08
N GLY A 145 12.66 -14.07 -1.75
CA GLY A 145 11.40 -14.43 -1.10
C GLY A 145 10.22 -14.18 -2.03
N HIS A 146 9.04 -14.09 -1.45
CA HIS A 146 7.81 -13.79 -2.18
C HIS A 146 7.23 -12.46 -1.72
N THR A 147 6.92 -11.61 -2.68
CA THR A 147 6.20 -10.34 -2.43
C THR A 147 4.81 -10.62 -1.87
N GLY A 148 4.37 -9.81 -0.92
CA GLY A 148 3.05 -9.90 -0.32
C GLY A 148 1.93 -9.76 -1.36
N ARG A 149 0.85 -10.51 -1.18
CA ARG A 149 -0.30 -10.55 -2.08
C ARG A 149 -1.60 -10.56 -1.29
N CYS A 150 -2.59 -9.88 -1.80
CA CYS A 150 -3.96 -9.98 -1.32
C CYS A 150 -4.84 -10.53 -2.46
N VAL A 151 -5.39 -11.72 -2.30
CA VAL A 151 -6.43 -12.25 -3.18
C VAL A 151 -7.74 -11.65 -2.74
N VAL A 152 -8.34 -10.85 -3.60
CA VAL A 152 -9.62 -10.16 -3.38
C VAL A 152 -10.68 -10.89 -4.19
N LEU A 153 -11.63 -11.54 -3.50
CA LEU A 153 -12.71 -12.30 -4.11
C LEU A 153 -13.97 -11.44 -4.06
N VAL A 154 -14.49 -11.10 -5.23
CA VAL A 154 -15.67 -10.23 -5.39
C VAL A 154 -16.85 -11.10 -5.84
N THR A 155 -17.87 -11.21 -4.98
CA THR A 155 -19.10 -11.94 -5.29
C THR A 155 -20.11 -11.06 -6.02
N PRO A 156 -21.18 -11.65 -6.70
CA PRO A 156 -22.12 -10.89 -7.51
C PRO A 156 -22.90 -9.79 -6.77
N ASP A 157 -23.00 -9.87 -5.45
CA ASP A 157 -23.56 -8.83 -4.59
C ASP A 157 -22.56 -7.71 -4.23
N SER A 158 -21.39 -7.69 -4.89
CA SER A 158 -20.30 -6.74 -4.68
C SER A 158 -19.64 -6.81 -3.31
N ASP A 159 -19.82 -7.90 -2.58
CA ASP A 159 -19.12 -8.13 -1.34
C ASP A 159 -17.68 -8.59 -1.61
N ARG A 160 -16.73 -8.13 -0.78
CA ARG A 160 -15.31 -8.37 -0.97
C ARG A 160 -14.77 -9.22 0.18
N THR A 161 -14.16 -10.32 -0.17
CA THR A 161 -13.48 -11.22 0.75
C THR A 161 -11.98 -11.16 0.47
N LEU A 162 -11.17 -10.91 1.48
CA LEU A 162 -9.74 -10.68 1.32
C LEU A 162 -8.93 -11.78 1.97
N CYS A 163 -8.02 -12.38 1.21
CA CYS A 163 -7.10 -13.40 1.72
C CYS A 163 -5.66 -12.92 1.51
N THR A 164 -5.02 -12.50 2.60
CA THR A 164 -3.74 -11.80 2.57
C THR A 164 -2.60 -12.71 3.01
N PHE A 165 -1.63 -12.87 2.11
CA PHE A 165 -0.32 -13.43 2.39
C PHE A 165 0.70 -12.30 2.43
N LEU A 166 1.29 -12.04 3.60
CA LEU A 166 2.23 -10.92 3.78
C LEU A 166 3.56 -11.13 3.04
N GLY A 167 3.97 -12.38 2.81
CA GLY A 167 5.28 -12.67 2.23
C GLY A 167 6.40 -12.00 3.01
N ILE A 168 7.41 -11.48 2.32
CA ILE A 168 8.51 -10.78 2.98
C ILE A 168 8.13 -9.40 3.51
N SER A 169 6.98 -8.85 3.10
CA SER A 169 6.47 -7.57 3.61
C SER A 169 6.29 -7.60 5.12
N GLY A 170 5.89 -8.76 5.69
CA GLY A 170 5.81 -8.97 7.13
C GLY A 170 7.14 -8.83 7.88
N GLY A 171 8.27 -8.88 7.16
CA GLY A 171 9.62 -8.66 7.69
C GLY A 171 10.17 -7.26 7.44
N LEU A 172 9.32 -6.26 7.17
CA LEU A 172 9.73 -4.86 7.03
C LEU A 172 10.52 -4.43 8.27
N SER A 173 11.57 -3.64 8.07
CA SER A 173 12.52 -3.24 9.11
C SER A 173 13.05 -1.83 8.85
N SER A 174 13.97 -1.36 9.68
CA SER A 174 14.65 -0.06 9.45
C SER A 174 15.54 -0.03 8.20
N LYS A 175 15.87 -1.16 7.61
CA LYS A 175 16.62 -1.21 6.34
C LYS A 175 15.85 -0.59 5.17
N GLU A 176 14.54 -0.63 5.22
CA GLU A 176 13.66 -0.07 4.20
C GLU A 176 13.42 1.45 4.38
N LEU A 177 13.88 2.04 5.49
CA LEU A 177 13.75 3.49 5.73
C LEU A 177 14.73 4.28 4.86
N VAL A 178 14.24 5.37 4.29
CA VAL A 178 15.04 6.37 3.58
C VAL A 178 15.01 7.65 4.40
N GLU A 179 16.00 7.80 5.30
CA GLU A 179 16.03 8.87 6.30
C GLU A 179 15.96 10.28 5.67
N ASP A 180 16.68 10.50 4.57
CA ASP A 180 16.70 11.80 3.91
C ASP A 180 15.30 12.18 3.40
N ALA A 181 14.57 11.24 2.81
CA ALA A 181 13.19 11.46 2.37
C ALA A 181 12.24 11.69 3.56
N LEU A 182 12.43 10.94 4.64
CA LEU A 182 11.64 11.10 5.87
C LEU A 182 11.86 12.49 6.50
N ARG A 183 13.11 12.94 6.60
CA ARG A 183 13.46 14.25 7.16
C ARG A 183 12.98 15.42 6.30
N ASP A 184 12.89 15.20 4.99
CA ASP A 184 12.41 16.19 4.02
C ASP A 184 10.93 15.98 3.67
N SER A 185 10.12 15.66 4.70
CA SER A 185 8.68 15.47 4.61
C SER A 185 7.93 16.36 5.59
N THR A 186 6.69 16.71 5.25
CA THR A 186 5.78 17.43 6.16
C THR A 186 5.11 16.52 7.17
N TYR A 187 4.67 15.34 6.71
CA TYR A 187 4.02 14.32 7.53
C TYR A 187 4.70 12.96 7.37
N PHE A 188 4.80 12.23 8.48
CA PHE A 188 5.12 10.80 8.53
C PHE A 188 3.85 10.02 8.86
N TYR A 189 3.44 9.14 7.94
CA TYR A 189 2.23 8.33 8.04
C TYR A 189 2.57 6.86 8.27
N MET A 190 2.03 6.28 9.35
CA MET A 190 2.25 4.90 9.76
C MET A 190 0.98 4.07 9.57
N GLU A 191 1.14 2.88 9.01
CA GLU A 191 0.08 1.88 8.91
C GLU A 191 -0.04 1.09 10.22
N GLY A 192 -1.23 1.03 10.80
CA GLY A 192 -1.48 0.34 12.08
C GLY A 192 -1.22 -1.16 12.03
N TYR A 193 -1.39 -1.80 10.87
CA TYR A 193 -1.09 -3.23 10.70
C TYR A 193 0.36 -3.61 10.99
N LEU A 194 1.30 -2.68 10.91
CA LEU A 194 2.72 -2.93 11.21
C LEU A 194 2.98 -3.30 12.66
N VAL A 195 2.03 -3.07 13.57
CA VAL A 195 2.13 -3.47 14.99
C VAL A 195 2.21 -4.99 15.18
N THR A 196 1.72 -5.77 14.21
CA THR A 196 1.72 -7.24 14.26
C THR A 196 3.09 -7.87 14.03
N SER A 197 4.06 -7.11 13.49
CA SER A 197 5.45 -7.54 13.27
C SER A 197 6.39 -6.78 14.21
N ASP A 198 7.24 -7.50 14.94
CA ASP A 198 8.21 -6.89 15.86
C ASP A 198 9.20 -5.99 15.12
N THR A 199 9.71 -6.44 13.95
CA THR A 199 10.66 -5.68 13.15
C THR A 199 10.04 -4.41 12.56
N ALA A 200 8.82 -4.52 12.03
CA ALA A 200 8.08 -3.38 11.47
C ALA A 200 7.69 -2.38 12.56
N ARG A 201 7.27 -2.86 13.74
CA ARG A 201 6.99 -2.00 14.90
C ARG A 201 8.23 -1.22 15.33
N GLN A 202 9.40 -1.86 15.38
CA GLN A 202 10.66 -1.18 15.71
C GLN A 202 11.04 -0.15 14.64
N ALA A 203 10.87 -0.48 13.34
CA ALA A 203 11.08 0.47 12.26
C ALA A 203 10.17 1.70 12.38
N CYS A 204 8.89 1.52 12.73
CA CYS A 204 7.97 2.64 12.98
C CYS A 204 8.43 3.52 14.16
N ILE A 205 8.90 2.91 15.26
CA ILE A 205 9.40 3.64 16.42
C ILE A 205 10.66 4.45 16.07
N GLU A 206 11.58 3.84 15.31
CA GLU A 206 12.79 4.50 14.83
C GLU A 206 12.46 5.65 13.88
N ALA A 207 11.65 5.40 12.85
CA ALA A 207 11.20 6.41 11.90
C ALA A 207 10.47 7.57 12.61
N LYS A 208 9.59 7.28 13.58
CA LYS A 208 8.94 8.30 14.38
C LYS A 208 9.95 9.19 15.11
N ARG A 209 10.99 8.61 15.72
CA ARG A 209 12.04 9.38 16.40
C ARG A 209 12.80 10.28 15.44
N ILE A 210 13.13 9.77 14.24
CA ILE A 210 13.80 10.55 13.18
C ILE A 210 12.90 11.70 12.73
N ALA A 211 11.63 11.42 12.47
CA ALA A 211 10.63 12.39 12.03
C ALA A 211 10.46 13.52 13.07
N GLU A 212 10.24 13.19 14.33
CA GLU A 212 10.07 14.16 15.41
C GLU A 212 11.31 15.03 15.61
N ALA A 213 12.51 14.43 15.52
CA ALA A 213 13.77 15.19 15.62
C ALA A 213 13.97 16.16 14.45
N ALA A 214 13.35 15.91 13.30
CA ALA A 214 13.35 16.79 12.13
C ALA A 214 12.16 17.77 12.09
N GLY A 215 11.24 17.72 13.07
CA GLY A 215 10.04 18.56 13.09
C GLY A 215 8.91 18.07 12.18
N VAL A 216 9.03 16.84 11.66
CA VAL A 216 8.00 16.19 10.82
C VAL A 216 6.83 15.75 11.71
N LYS A 217 5.62 16.07 11.30
CA LYS A 217 4.39 15.68 12.01
C LYS A 217 4.11 14.18 11.80
N THR A 218 3.59 13.51 12.83
CA THR A 218 3.32 12.07 12.75
C THR A 218 1.82 11.77 12.73
N ALA A 219 1.42 10.80 11.91
CA ALA A 219 0.06 10.30 11.80
C ALA A 219 0.05 8.77 11.84
N LEU A 220 -0.98 8.17 12.43
CA LEU A 220 -1.17 6.72 12.51
C LEU A 220 -2.59 6.39 12.07
N SER A 221 -2.73 5.49 11.10
CA SER A 221 -4.00 4.85 10.78
C SER A 221 -4.17 3.57 11.58
N LEU A 222 -5.37 3.36 12.12
CA LEU A 222 -5.72 2.13 12.85
C LEU A 222 -6.48 1.11 11.97
N SER A 223 -6.75 1.46 10.71
CA SER A 223 -7.50 0.62 9.76
C SER A 223 -6.73 -0.55 9.30
#